data_c96f8cb677b1e4f126dd5052b6243eb3
#
_entry.id   c96f8cb677b1e4f126dd5052b6243eb3
#
_cell.length_a   1.000
_cell.length_b   1.000
_cell.length_c   1.000
_cell.angle_alpha   90.00
_cell.angle_beta   90.00
_cell.angle_gamma   90.00
#
_symmetry.space_group_name_H-M   'P 1'
#
loop_
_entity.id
_entity.type
_entity.pdbx_description
1 polymer ?
#
loop_
_entity_poly.entity_id
_entity_poly.type
_entity_poly.pdbx_seq_one_letter_code
_entity_poly.pdbx_strand_id
1 'polypeptide(L)'
;NNRVLYGDSIYFDRNRGFASATNNIKVVDTANQSTIKGHYAEVYRKQDSVFITKRAIAATLRDNDSIYVHADTLRITGKTENRILRGYYRARLFKKGTPEEGSTSGKCDSIFINEKAGITKLLTNPVLWMGENQMTGDTIHILNNIKTEKLDTLKVFKNAFLIQKDSLGYNQVKGERLIGLFTNNELDTVNIDKNVEVIFYLYGDDGVLTGIDMTTASQLQLTLENQEIVGTRFLKKVPGKIYPPSRLPESDRILSKFNWRGEERLMRKEDLFSGKPAPLLPTIKGIPLPKDEGAFFEERDANDDPLEIPENSKLSPKDFINRPEDQVPLRAIDPDNNEDDGGILNRVQNN
;
A
#
# COMPACT_ATOMS: atom_id res chain seq x y z
N ASN A 1 11.09 25.71 -7.37
CA ASN A 1 10.84 24.27 -7.55
C ASN A 1 11.27 23.55 -6.29
N ASN A 2 10.32 22.97 -5.57
CA ASN A 2 10.57 22.29 -4.28
C ASN A 2 10.96 20.81 -4.45
N ARG A 3 11.36 20.40 -5.68
CA ARG A 3 11.75 19.02 -6.00
C ARG A 3 13.16 18.98 -6.54
N VAL A 4 13.97 18.09 -5.96
CA VAL A 4 15.35 17.84 -6.37
C VAL A 4 15.51 16.38 -6.73
N LEU A 5 16.11 16.10 -7.87
CA LEU A 5 16.42 14.74 -8.35
C LEU A 5 17.92 14.50 -8.22
N TYR A 6 18.27 13.40 -7.57
CA TYR A 6 19.63 12.85 -7.48
C TYR A 6 19.69 11.51 -8.19
N GLY A 7 20.87 11.15 -8.70
CA GLY A 7 21.13 9.85 -9.31
C GLY A 7 22.58 9.78 -9.76
N ASP A 8 23.12 8.57 -9.92
CA ASP A 8 24.53 8.36 -10.33
C ASP A 8 24.77 8.79 -11.79
N SER A 9 23.77 8.69 -12.64
CA SER A 9 23.79 9.18 -14.01
C SER A 9 22.46 9.85 -14.34
N ILE A 10 22.52 11.08 -14.85
CA ILE A 10 21.32 11.85 -15.22
C ILE A 10 21.46 12.31 -16.67
N TYR A 11 20.46 11.98 -17.48
CA TYR A 11 20.31 12.49 -18.85
C TYR A 11 19.17 13.52 -18.88
N PHE A 12 19.35 14.61 -19.59
CA PHE A 12 18.34 15.66 -19.74
C PHE A 12 18.23 16.15 -21.17
N ASP A 13 17.00 16.10 -21.72
CA ASP A 13 16.64 16.68 -23.02
C ASP A 13 15.73 17.90 -22.80
N ARG A 14 16.30 19.10 -22.93
CA ARG A 14 15.59 20.35 -22.71
C ARG A 14 14.45 20.55 -23.72
N ASN A 15 14.62 20.14 -24.99
CA ASN A 15 13.63 20.37 -26.05
C ASN A 15 12.39 19.51 -25.83
N ARG A 16 12.57 18.26 -25.45
CA ARG A 16 11.49 17.33 -25.11
C ARG A 16 10.91 17.58 -23.73
N GLY A 17 11.65 18.24 -22.83
CA GLY A 17 11.32 18.36 -21.43
C GLY A 17 11.34 17.01 -20.72
N PHE A 18 12.28 16.16 -21.13
CA PHE A 18 12.48 14.81 -20.62
C PHE A 18 13.78 14.70 -19.85
N ALA A 19 13.77 13.95 -18.75
CA ALA A 19 14.98 13.53 -18.07
C ALA A 19 14.87 12.06 -17.68
N SER A 20 16.00 11.35 -17.65
CA SER A 20 16.12 10.03 -17.04
C SER A 20 17.30 10.00 -16.08
N ALA A 21 17.15 9.19 -15.04
CA ALA A 21 18.21 8.99 -14.07
C ALA A 21 18.37 7.50 -13.77
N THR A 22 19.62 7.08 -13.53
CA THR A 22 19.98 5.67 -13.37
C THR A 22 20.83 5.51 -12.12
N ASN A 23 20.51 4.48 -11.33
CA ASN A 23 21.10 4.10 -10.05
C ASN A 23 21.02 5.20 -8.96
N ASN A 24 20.87 4.77 -7.71
CA ASN A 24 20.81 5.63 -6.53
C ASN A 24 19.87 6.84 -6.67
N ILE A 25 18.69 6.60 -7.29
CA ILE A 25 17.72 7.67 -7.50
C ILE A 25 17.14 8.10 -6.15
N LYS A 26 17.15 9.41 -5.91
CA LYS A 26 16.47 10.06 -4.80
C LYS A 26 15.78 11.32 -5.32
N VAL A 27 14.46 11.38 -5.18
CA VAL A 27 13.65 12.57 -5.43
C VAL A 27 13.20 13.10 -4.08
N VAL A 28 13.62 14.30 -3.73
CA VAL A 28 13.20 15.00 -2.51
C VAL A 28 12.15 16.03 -2.87
N ASP A 29 10.99 15.96 -2.23
CA ASP A 29 9.90 16.93 -2.34
C ASP A 29 9.71 17.58 -0.96
N THR A 30 10.37 18.70 -0.75
CA THR A 30 10.37 19.39 0.55
C THR A 30 9.00 19.95 0.93
N ALA A 31 8.19 20.33 -0.06
CA ALA A 31 6.86 20.87 0.20
C ALA A 31 5.86 19.82 0.68
N ASN A 32 6.03 18.57 0.26
CA ASN A 32 5.19 17.44 0.68
C ASN A 32 5.87 16.56 1.74
N GLN A 33 7.02 16.96 2.27
CA GLN A 33 7.82 16.18 3.23
C GLN A 33 7.96 14.73 2.79
N SER A 34 8.31 14.52 1.52
CA SER A 34 8.42 13.19 0.98
C SER A 34 9.72 12.97 0.21
N THR A 35 10.19 11.74 0.32
CA THR A 35 11.35 11.25 -0.42
C THR A 35 10.95 10.01 -1.20
N ILE A 36 11.36 9.95 -2.45
CA ILE A 36 11.10 8.81 -3.31
C ILE A 36 12.44 8.29 -3.81
N LYS A 37 12.66 6.99 -3.66
CA LYS A 37 13.91 6.32 -4.04
C LYS A 37 13.64 5.22 -5.06
N GLY A 38 14.66 4.82 -5.80
CA GLY A 38 14.63 3.74 -6.78
C GLY A 38 15.96 3.65 -7.50
N HIS A 39 16.04 2.85 -8.58
CA HIS A 39 17.26 2.74 -9.37
C HIS A 39 17.09 3.12 -10.84
N TYR A 40 15.86 3.46 -11.25
CA TYR A 40 15.62 4.06 -12.55
C TYR A 40 14.43 5.03 -12.45
N ALA A 41 14.60 6.22 -13.01
CA ALA A 41 13.56 7.25 -13.05
C ALA A 41 13.47 7.91 -14.42
N GLU A 42 12.25 8.27 -14.80
CA GLU A 42 11.94 9.12 -15.94
C GLU A 42 11.10 10.31 -15.50
N VAL A 43 11.43 11.49 -15.98
CA VAL A 43 10.75 12.74 -15.67
C VAL A 43 10.22 13.36 -16.94
N TYR A 44 8.92 13.57 -17.01
CA TYR A 44 8.21 14.20 -18.12
C TYR A 44 7.69 15.57 -17.66
N ARG A 45 8.49 16.60 -17.90
CA ARG A 45 8.23 17.94 -17.37
C ARG A 45 6.93 18.56 -17.89
N LYS A 46 6.57 18.30 -19.16
CA LYS A 46 5.35 18.84 -19.77
C LYS A 46 4.07 18.23 -19.17
N GLN A 47 4.15 17.01 -18.68
CA GLN A 47 3.02 16.29 -18.05
C GLN A 47 3.07 16.33 -16.53
N ASP A 48 4.01 17.06 -15.91
CA ASP A 48 4.28 17.01 -14.47
C ASP A 48 4.30 15.57 -13.92
N SER A 49 4.94 14.67 -14.67
CA SER A 49 4.92 13.23 -14.36
C SER A 49 6.33 12.69 -14.12
N VAL A 50 6.47 11.85 -13.12
CA VAL A 50 7.70 11.13 -12.76
C VAL A 50 7.37 9.65 -12.62
N PHE A 51 8.13 8.79 -13.28
CA PHE A 51 8.10 7.34 -13.11
C PHE A 51 9.35 6.89 -12.40
N ILE A 52 9.21 5.99 -11.45
CA ILE A 52 10.33 5.39 -10.73
C ILE A 52 10.11 3.89 -10.66
N THR A 53 11.15 3.13 -11.01
CA THR A 53 11.17 1.68 -11.02
C THR A 53 12.44 1.13 -10.37
N LYS A 54 12.59 -0.19 -10.36
CA LYS A 54 13.73 -0.88 -9.76
C LYS A 54 13.89 -0.50 -8.28
N ARG A 55 13.12 -1.15 -7.41
CA ARG A 55 13.04 -0.84 -5.97
C ARG A 55 12.41 0.51 -5.66
N ALA A 56 11.39 0.91 -6.45
CA ALA A 56 10.69 2.17 -6.21
C ALA A 56 10.02 2.18 -4.84
N ILE A 57 10.32 3.18 -4.01
CA ILE A 57 9.70 3.40 -2.70
C ILE A 57 9.48 4.88 -2.48
N ALA A 58 8.30 5.24 -1.97
CA ALA A 58 7.98 6.57 -1.49
C ALA A 58 7.86 6.55 0.03
N ALA A 59 8.49 7.50 0.70
CA ALA A 59 8.34 7.76 2.13
C ALA A 59 7.76 9.17 2.29
N THR A 60 6.66 9.30 3.00
CA THR A 60 6.01 10.58 3.29
C THR A 60 5.82 10.69 4.79
N LEU A 61 6.33 11.78 5.38
CA LEU A 61 6.15 12.07 6.80
C LEU A 61 4.71 12.55 7.05
N ARG A 62 4.02 11.93 8.00
CA ARG A 62 2.68 12.29 8.47
C ARG A 62 2.59 12.05 9.96
N ASP A 63 2.09 13.05 10.71
CA ASP A 63 1.84 12.93 12.15
C ASP A 63 3.05 12.33 12.92
N ASN A 64 4.25 12.86 12.64
CA ASN A 64 5.55 12.40 13.18
C ASN A 64 5.93 10.95 12.89
N ASP A 65 5.24 10.26 11.96
CA ASP A 65 5.60 8.93 11.49
C ASP A 65 5.67 8.89 9.96
N SER A 66 6.44 7.96 9.43
CA SER A 66 6.60 7.81 7.99
C SER A 66 5.70 6.73 7.43
N ILE A 67 4.94 7.10 6.40
CA ILE A 67 4.21 6.14 5.58
C ILE A 67 5.09 5.76 4.39
N TYR A 68 5.38 4.47 4.28
CA TYR A 68 6.17 3.90 3.19
C TYR A 68 5.26 3.21 2.18
N VAL A 69 5.45 3.52 0.91
CA VAL A 69 4.72 2.89 -0.20
C VAL A 69 5.70 2.36 -1.22
N HIS A 70 5.59 1.10 -1.56
CA HIS A 70 6.38 0.43 -2.57
C HIS A 70 5.48 -0.20 -3.63
N ALA A 71 5.91 -0.18 -4.88
CA ALA A 71 5.36 -0.95 -5.99
C ALA A 71 6.47 -1.23 -7.01
N ASP A 72 6.23 -2.09 -7.99
CA ASP A 72 7.21 -2.33 -9.04
C ASP A 72 7.47 -1.04 -9.85
N THR A 73 6.43 -0.24 -10.04
CA THR A 73 6.50 1.09 -10.63
C THR A 73 5.72 2.08 -9.76
N LEU A 74 6.33 3.20 -9.40
CA LEU A 74 5.66 4.36 -8.83
C LEU A 74 5.55 5.45 -9.90
N ARG A 75 4.35 5.98 -10.10
CA ARG A 75 4.09 7.14 -10.93
C ARG A 75 3.58 8.29 -10.06
N ILE A 76 4.21 9.45 -10.20
CA ILE A 76 3.79 10.67 -9.53
C ILE A 76 3.33 11.63 -10.61
N THR A 77 2.16 12.22 -10.43
CA THR A 77 1.60 13.21 -11.36
C THR A 77 1.11 14.42 -10.59
N GLY A 78 1.07 15.55 -11.28
CA GLY A 78 0.56 16.81 -10.76
C GLY A 78 1.61 17.63 -10.02
N LYS A 79 1.31 18.91 -9.90
CA LYS A 79 2.11 19.89 -9.15
C LYS A 79 2.04 19.61 -7.65
N THR A 80 2.92 20.24 -6.89
CA THR A 80 3.03 20.10 -5.43
C THR A 80 1.68 20.09 -4.70
N GLU A 81 0.76 20.99 -5.09
CA GLU A 81 -0.55 21.15 -4.44
C GLU A 81 -1.58 20.09 -4.79
N ASN A 82 -1.38 19.33 -5.87
CA ASN A 82 -2.31 18.35 -6.40
C ASN A 82 -1.60 17.03 -6.73
N ARG A 83 -0.64 16.65 -5.90
CA ARG A 83 0.15 15.45 -6.12
C ARG A 83 -0.72 14.18 -6.00
N ILE A 84 -0.59 13.34 -7.01
CA ILE A 84 -1.17 12.00 -7.03
C ILE A 84 -0.03 11.00 -7.19
N LEU A 85 0.04 10.03 -6.30
CA LEU A 85 0.94 8.89 -6.40
C LEU A 85 0.15 7.65 -6.77
N ARG A 86 0.61 6.94 -7.78
CA ARG A 86 0.09 5.62 -8.16
C ARG A 86 1.21 4.59 -8.10
N GLY A 87 0.95 3.47 -7.47
CA GLY A 87 1.82 2.31 -7.50
C GLY A 87 1.17 1.20 -8.32
N TYR A 88 1.92 0.64 -9.25
CA TYR A 88 1.48 -0.43 -10.13
C TYR A 88 2.27 -1.70 -9.85
N TYR A 89 1.54 -2.80 -9.76
CA TYR A 89 2.00 -4.16 -9.52
C TYR A 89 2.68 -4.35 -8.15
N ARG A 90 2.15 -5.33 -7.42
CA ARG A 90 2.66 -5.76 -6.13
C ARG A 90 2.86 -4.60 -5.14
N ALA A 91 1.87 -3.70 -5.10
CA ALA A 91 1.93 -2.54 -4.22
C ALA A 91 1.86 -2.96 -2.74
N ARG A 92 2.63 -2.28 -1.92
CA ARG A 92 2.77 -2.49 -0.47
C ARG A 92 2.79 -1.16 0.25
N LEU A 93 2.16 -1.14 1.41
CA LEU A 93 2.10 0.01 2.30
C LEU A 93 2.56 -0.43 3.69
N PHE A 94 3.32 0.42 4.37
CA PHE A 94 3.73 0.21 5.76
C PHE A 94 3.78 1.54 6.51
N LYS A 95 3.20 1.55 7.72
CA LYS A 95 3.33 2.60 8.75
C LYS A 95 3.63 1.89 10.07
N LYS A 96 4.64 2.36 10.80
CA LYS A 96 5.03 1.75 12.08
C LYS A 96 3.96 1.96 13.14
N GLY A 97 3.44 3.18 13.24
CA GLY A 97 2.53 3.60 14.31
C GLY A 97 3.22 3.73 15.66
N THR A 98 2.48 4.20 16.66
CA THR A 98 2.90 4.17 18.06
C THR A 98 2.66 2.78 18.67
N PRO A 99 3.19 2.48 19.88
CA PRO A 99 2.86 1.23 20.58
C PRO A 99 1.37 1.01 20.77
N GLU A 100 0.61 2.08 20.99
CA GLU A 100 -0.84 2.07 21.20
C GLU A 100 -1.59 1.88 19.87
N GLU A 101 -1.21 2.62 18.82
CA GLU A 101 -1.83 2.52 17.49
C GLU A 101 -1.51 1.18 16.80
N GLY A 102 -0.36 0.59 17.11
CA GLY A 102 0.16 -0.57 16.41
C GLY A 102 0.56 -0.27 14.96
N SER A 103 1.19 -1.24 14.31
CA SER A 103 1.60 -1.09 12.92
C SER A 103 0.42 -1.26 11.97
N THR A 104 0.42 -0.46 10.91
CA THR A 104 -0.48 -0.63 9.76
C THR A 104 0.32 -1.10 8.56
N SER A 105 -0.11 -2.17 7.92
CA SER A 105 0.50 -2.64 6.68
C SER A 105 -0.54 -3.13 5.68
N GLY A 106 -0.23 -3.07 4.40
CA GLY A 106 -1.16 -3.47 3.35
C GLY A 106 -0.45 -3.99 2.10
N LYS A 107 -1.14 -4.88 1.40
CA LYS A 107 -0.72 -5.40 0.09
C LYS A 107 -1.90 -5.37 -0.86
N CYS A 108 -1.63 -5.06 -2.11
CA CYS A 108 -2.60 -5.08 -3.20
C CYS A 108 -1.86 -5.16 -4.55
N ASP A 109 -2.60 -5.27 -5.65
CA ASP A 109 -1.97 -5.14 -6.96
C ASP A 109 -1.55 -3.70 -7.22
N SER A 110 -2.47 -2.75 -7.01
CA SER A 110 -2.23 -1.34 -7.31
C SER A 110 -2.69 -0.44 -6.17
N ILE A 111 -1.97 0.66 -5.96
CA ILE A 111 -2.29 1.67 -4.95
C ILE A 111 -2.44 3.04 -5.60
N PHE A 112 -3.43 3.80 -5.13
CA PHE A 112 -3.68 5.18 -5.53
C PHE A 112 -3.71 6.08 -4.29
N ILE A 113 -2.94 7.15 -4.29
CA ILE A 113 -2.90 8.12 -3.20
C ILE A 113 -3.11 9.52 -3.78
N ASN A 114 -4.15 10.20 -3.31
CA ASN A 114 -4.39 11.61 -3.54
C ASN A 114 -4.20 12.36 -2.24
N GLU A 115 -3.06 13.00 -2.08
CA GLU A 115 -2.68 13.68 -0.84
C GLU A 115 -3.60 14.85 -0.51
N LYS A 116 -3.98 15.65 -1.53
CA LYS A 116 -4.90 16.78 -1.34
C LYS A 116 -6.27 16.36 -0.85
N ALA A 117 -6.76 15.22 -1.31
CA ALA A 117 -8.05 14.69 -0.91
C ALA A 117 -7.97 13.83 0.36
N GLY A 118 -6.77 13.54 0.87
CA GLY A 118 -6.55 12.65 2.01
C GLY A 118 -7.01 11.21 1.73
N ILE A 119 -6.94 10.73 0.48
CA ILE A 119 -7.49 9.43 0.08
C ILE A 119 -6.38 8.50 -0.37
N THR A 120 -6.31 7.32 0.25
CA THR A 120 -5.52 6.17 -0.22
C THR A 120 -6.47 5.05 -0.61
N LYS A 121 -6.27 4.46 -1.80
CA LYS A 121 -7.05 3.32 -2.30
C LYS A 121 -6.13 2.14 -2.55
N LEU A 122 -6.45 1.00 -1.97
CA LEU A 122 -5.84 -0.29 -2.26
C LEU A 122 -6.77 -1.04 -3.22
N LEU A 123 -6.27 -1.39 -4.39
CA LEU A 123 -7.07 -1.89 -5.52
C LEU A 123 -6.62 -3.31 -5.88
N THR A 124 -7.58 -4.14 -6.24
CA THR A 124 -7.38 -5.52 -6.71
C THR A 124 -6.71 -6.41 -5.65
N ASN A 125 -7.50 -7.31 -5.09
CA ASN A 125 -7.09 -8.26 -4.06
C ASN A 125 -6.37 -7.62 -2.85
N PRO A 126 -6.90 -6.51 -2.31
CA PRO A 126 -6.27 -5.83 -1.20
C PRO A 126 -6.38 -6.63 0.09
N VAL A 127 -5.36 -6.50 0.92
CA VAL A 127 -5.38 -6.87 2.33
C VAL A 127 -4.76 -5.73 3.13
N LEU A 128 -5.38 -5.40 4.23
CA LEU A 128 -4.92 -4.40 5.19
C LEU A 128 -4.86 -5.03 6.58
N TRP A 129 -3.75 -4.86 7.26
CA TRP A 129 -3.58 -5.26 8.66
C TRP A 129 -3.43 -4.02 9.53
N MET A 130 -4.18 -3.98 10.61
CA MET A 130 -4.13 -2.94 11.65
C MET A 130 -4.18 -3.63 13.01
N GLY A 131 -3.10 -3.58 13.79
CA GLY A 131 -2.97 -4.44 14.96
C GLY A 131 -3.14 -5.91 14.59
N GLU A 132 -3.94 -6.65 15.34
CA GLU A 132 -4.24 -8.06 15.06
C GLU A 132 -5.40 -8.27 14.07
N ASN A 133 -5.96 -7.18 13.53
CA ASN A 133 -7.08 -7.22 12.62
C ASN A 133 -6.59 -7.27 11.16
N GLN A 134 -7.13 -8.22 10.39
CA GLN A 134 -6.96 -8.31 8.95
C GLN A 134 -8.27 -7.96 8.24
N MET A 135 -8.20 -7.07 7.27
CA MET A 135 -9.34 -6.67 6.45
C MET A 135 -9.06 -6.95 4.98
N THR A 136 -10.04 -7.53 4.29
CA THR A 136 -10.00 -7.82 2.85
C THR A 136 -11.31 -7.44 2.18
N GLY A 137 -11.30 -7.27 0.89
CA GLY A 137 -12.46 -6.96 0.04
C GLY A 137 -12.02 -6.73 -1.40
N ASP A 138 -12.91 -6.24 -2.26
CA ASP A 138 -12.54 -5.94 -3.65
C ASP A 138 -11.71 -4.65 -3.73
N THR A 139 -12.01 -3.67 -2.87
CA THR A 139 -11.29 -2.40 -2.77
C THR A 139 -11.33 -1.88 -1.34
N ILE A 140 -10.20 -1.32 -0.88
CA ILE A 140 -10.09 -0.68 0.43
C ILE A 140 -9.72 0.79 0.23
N HIS A 141 -10.50 1.70 0.83
CA HIS A 141 -10.22 3.13 0.88
C HIS A 141 -9.88 3.54 2.31
N ILE A 142 -8.77 4.21 2.48
CA ILE A 142 -8.32 4.84 3.72
C ILE A 142 -8.47 6.35 3.51
N LEU A 143 -9.20 7.01 4.40
CA LEU A 143 -9.43 8.45 4.35
C LEU A 143 -8.80 9.09 5.57
N ASN A 144 -8.03 10.13 5.35
CA ASN A 144 -7.44 10.95 6.38
C ASN A 144 -8.16 12.29 6.47
N ASN A 145 -8.30 12.81 7.66
CA ASN A 145 -8.75 14.18 7.85
C ASN A 145 -7.65 15.13 7.32
N ILE A 146 -8.02 15.97 6.36
CA ILE A 146 -7.06 16.85 5.66
C ILE A 146 -6.44 17.89 6.60
N LYS A 147 -7.14 18.30 7.68
CA LYS A 147 -6.68 19.32 8.60
C LYS A 147 -5.74 18.78 9.68
N THR A 148 -6.06 17.59 10.20
CA THR A 148 -5.31 16.96 11.30
C THR A 148 -4.32 15.92 10.81
N GLU A 149 -4.39 15.52 9.52
CA GLU A 149 -3.63 14.43 8.89
C GLU A 149 -3.85 13.04 9.51
N LYS A 150 -4.70 12.94 10.53
CA LYS A 150 -5.04 11.69 11.21
C LYS A 150 -5.98 10.82 10.38
N LEU A 151 -5.98 9.53 10.64
CA LEU A 151 -6.96 8.60 10.10
C LEU A 151 -8.37 9.00 10.55
N ASP A 152 -9.32 8.98 9.62
CA ASP A 152 -10.71 9.35 9.84
C ASP A 152 -11.66 8.18 9.55
N THR A 153 -11.56 7.60 8.37
CA THR A 153 -12.49 6.55 7.94
C THR A 153 -11.77 5.50 7.09
N LEU A 154 -12.09 4.25 7.33
CA LEU A 154 -11.76 3.12 6.48
C LEU A 154 -13.03 2.61 5.80
N LYS A 155 -12.98 2.34 4.49
CA LYS A 155 -14.10 1.75 3.75
C LYS A 155 -13.63 0.54 2.96
N VAL A 156 -14.26 -0.60 3.18
CA VAL A 156 -14.07 -1.80 2.39
C VAL A 156 -15.32 -2.01 1.54
N PHE A 157 -15.14 -2.13 0.24
CA PHE A 157 -16.23 -2.27 -0.72
C PHE A 157 -16.25 -3.67 -1.30
N LYS A 158 -17.42 -4.27 -1.28
CA LYS A 158 -17.75 -5.61 -1.75
C LYS A 158 -16.90 -6.71 -1.08
N ASN A 159 -17.53 -7.82 -0.79
CA ASN A 159 -16.86 -8.97 -0.16
C ASN A 159 -16.04 -8.57 1.08
N ALA A 160 -16.53 -7.59 1.86
CA ALA A 160 -15.82 -7.11 3.04
C ALA A 160 -15.68 -8.25 4.06
N PHE A 161 -14.46 -8.49 4.51
CA PHE A 161 -14.14 -9.50 5.48
C PHE A 161 -13.18 -8.94 6.53
N LEU A 162 -13.54 -9.06 7.81
CA LEU A 162 -12.72 -8.76 8.96
C LEU A 162 -12.37 -10.05 9.67
N ILE A 163 -11.10 -10.26 9.95
CA ILE A 163 -10.59 -11.40 10.71
C ILE A 163 -9.72 -10.86 11.83
N GLN A 164 -9.99 -11.29 13.06
CA GLN A 164 -9.14 -11.07 14.21
C GLN A 164 -8.64 -12.43 14.71
N LYS A 165 -7.32 -12.55 14.85
CA LYS A 165 -6.73 -13.78 15.39
C LYS A 165 -7.09 -13.91 16.88
N ASP A 166 -7.57 -15.07 17.26
CA ASP A 166 -7.87 -15.47 18.63
C ASP A 166 -6.91 -16.60 19.06
N SER A 167 -6.80 -16.85 20.35
CA SER A 167 -5.95 -17.91 20.89
C SER A 167 -6.33 -19.31 20.42
N LEU A 168 -7.63 -19.54 20.18
CA LEU A 168 -8.20 -20.83 19.79
C LEU A 168 -8.77 -20.86 18.38
N GLY A 169 -8.57 -19.78 17.60
CA GLY A 169 -9.09 -19.70 16.25
C GLY A 169 -9.13 -18.27 15.69
N TYR A 170 -10.26 -17.89 15.13
CA TYR A 170 -10.43 -16.59 14.50
C TYR A 170 -11.83 -16.05 14.72
N ASN A 171 -11.92 -14.84 15.26
CA ASN A 171 -13.12 -14.04 15.16
C ASN A 171 -13.28 -13.57 13.72
N GLN A 172 -14.46 -13.76 13.15
CA GLN A 172 -14.68 -13.55 11.72
C GLN A 172 -15.99 -12.78 11.52
N VAL A 173 -15.93 -11.76 10.69
CA VAL A 173 -17.10 -11.02 10.24
C VAL A 173 -16.98 -10.78 8.76
N LYS A 174 -18.01 -11.12 8.01
CA LYS A 174 -18.12 -10.77 6.59
C LYS A 174 -19.43 -10.04 6.29
N GLY A 175 -19.41 -9.25 5.22
CA GLY A 175 -20.58 -8.54 4.70
C GLY A 175 -20.29 -7.94 3.34
N GLU A 176 -21.22 -7.17 2.80
CA GLU A 176 -21.03 -6.51 1.51
C GLU A 176 -20.10 -5.29 1.62
N ARG A 177 -20.21 -4.55 2.72
CA ARG A 177 -19.45 -3.32 2.97
C ARG A 177 -19.06 -3.22 4.45
N LEU A 178 -17.84 -2.73 4.69
CA LEU A 178 -17.38 -2.38 6.02
C LEU A 178 -16.97 -0.89 6.02
N ILE A 179 -17.36 -0.19 7.09
CA ILE A 179 -16.94 1.19 7.39
C ILE A 179 -16.36 1.21 8.79
N GLY A 180 -15.06 1.47 8.90
CA GLY A 180 -14.37 1.71 10.15
C GLY A 180 -14.23 3.21 10.41
N LEU A 181 -14.50 3.65 11.62
CA LEU A 181 -14.36 5.03 12.09
C LEU A 181 -13.19 5.09 13.07
N PHE A 182 -12.43 6.17 13.01
CA PHE A 182 -11.24 6.35 13.81
C PHE A 182 -11.39 7.56 14.73
N THR A 183 -10.94 7.39 15.96
CA THR A 183 -10.73 8.46 16.91
C THR A 183 -9.24 8.47 17.29
N ASN A 184 -8.54 9.57 17.08
CA ASN A 184 -7.11 9.73 17.36
C ASN A 184 -6.20 8.65 16.74
N ASN A 185 -6.45 8.25 15.48
CA ASN A 185 -5.79 7.18 14.74
C ASN A 185 -6.12 5.75 15.20
N GLU A 186 -6.94 5.57 16.21
CA GLU A 186 -7.39 4.25 16.68
C GLU A 186 -8.75 3.91 16.08
N LEU A 187 -8.89 2.67 15.60
CA LEU A 187 -10.14 2.16 15.08
C LEU A 187 -11.08 1.88 16.27
N ASP A 188 -12.15 2.68 16.41
CA ASP A 188 -13.08 2.59 17.53
C ASP A 188 -14.39 1.93 17.17
N THR A 189 -14.88 2.15 15.97
CA THR A 189 -16.18 1.63 15.53
C THR A 189 -16.08 1.01 14.14
N VAL A 190 -16.61 -0.19 13.98
CA VAL A 190 -16.72 -0.85 12.67
C VAL A 190 -18.17 -1.19 12.38
N ASN A 191 -18.71 -0.63 11.30
CA ASN A 191 -20.04 -0.93 10.81
C ASN A 191 -19.96 -1.84 9.59
N ILE A 192 -20.65 -2.97 9.61
CA ILE A 192 -20.73 -3.92 8.50
C ILE A 192 -22.17 -4.02 8.04
N ASP A 193 -22.38 -3.90 6.73
CA ASP A 193 -23.70 -3.86 6.12
C ASP A 193 -23.91 -5.00 5.14
N LYS A 194 -25.16 -5.49 5.11
CA LYS A 194 -25.73 -6.44 4.17
C LYS A 194 -25.10 -7.84 4.23
N ASN A 195 -25.94 -8.83 4.41
CA ASN A 195 -25.56 -10.24 4.44
C ASN A 195 -24.41 -10.49 5.42
N VAL A 196 -24.55 -9.93 6.63
CA VAL A 196 -23.55 -10.07 7.67
C VAL A 196 -23.60 -11.47 8.23
N GLU A 197 -22.46 -12.15 8.27
CA GLU A 197 -22.25 -13.43 8.94
C GLU A 197 -21.08 -13.27 9.89
N VAL A 198 -21.21 -13.83 11.10
CA VAL A 198 -20.17 -13.75 12.13
C VAL A 198 -19.87 -15.12 12.71
N ILE A 199 -18.62 -15.28 13.13
CA ILE A 199 -18.17 -16.30 14.07
C ILE A 199 -17.38 -15.58 15.15
N PHE A 200 -17.86 -15.66 16.41
CA PHE A 200 -17.16 -15.10 17.55
C PHE A 200 -16.90 -16.16 18.62
N TYR A 201 -15.70 -16.15 19.16
CA TYR A 201 -15.31 -16.96 20.31
C TYR A 201 -15.70 -16.21 21.58
N LEU A 202 -16.54 -16.85 22.41
CA LEU A 202 -17.08 -16.26 23.63
C LEU A 202 -16.38 -16.87 24.84
N TYR A 203 -15.82 -16.02 25.67
CA TYR A 203 -15.12 -16.41 26.88
C TYR A 203 -15.92 -16.03 28.13
N GLY A 204 -15.81 -16.82 29.18
CA GLY A 204 -16.28 -16.47 30.51
C GLY A 204 -15.31 -15.52 31.22
N ASP A 205 -15.73 -15.02 32.38
CA ASP A 205 -14.90 -14.13 33.22
C ASP A 205 -13.58 -14.80 33.69
N ASP A 206 -13.54 -16.12 33.67
CA ASP A 206 -12.37 -16.95 33.97
C ASP A 206 -11.42 -17.15 32.78
N GLY A 207 -11.73 -16.55 31.63
CA GLY A 207 -10.98 -16.68 30.38
C GLY A 207 -11.15 -18.04 29.69
N VAL A 208 -12.11 -18.87 30.14
CA VAL A 208 -12.39 -20.15 29.50
C VAL A 208 -13.36 -19.96 28.33
N LEU A 209 -13.09 -20.60 27.21
CA LEU A 209 -13.99 -20.60 26.06
C LEU A 209 -15.33 -21.28 26.40
N THR A 210 -16.40 -20.50 26.46
CA THR A 210 -17.73 -20.97 26.82
C THR A 210 -18.62 -21.30 25.62
N GLY A 211 -18.37 -20.66 24.48
CA GLY A 211 -19.16 -20.87 23.29
C GLY A 211 -18.58 -20.25 22.02
N ILE A 212 -19.17 -20.63 20.89
CA ILE A 212 -18.87 -20.04 19.59
C ILE A 212 -20.20 -19.54 19.02
N ASP A 213 -20.31 -18.23 18.87
CA ASP A 213 -21.51 -17.57 18.30
C ASP A 213 -21.42 -17.59 16.77
N MET A 214 -22.43 -18.17 16.14
CA MET A 214 -22.65 -18.14 14.70
C MET A 214 -23.96 -17.40 14.41
N THR A 215 -23.86 -16.14 14.03
CA THR A 215 -25.01 -15.27 13.83
C THR A 215 -25.01 -14.67 12.42
N THR A 216 -26.20 -14.46 11.88
CA THR A 216 -26.42 -13.67 10.66
C THR A 216 -27.25 -12.43 10.96
N ALA A 217 -26.98 -11.34 10.25
CA ALA A 217 -27.70 -10.07 10.46
C ALA A 217 -27.72 -9.24 9.17
N SER A 218 -28.60 -8.22 9.13
CA SER A 218 -28.54 -7.23 8.04
C SER A 218 -27.43 -6.23 8.25
N GLN A 219 -27.14 -5.89 9.50
CA GLN A 219 -26.10 -4.95 9.90
C GLN A 219 -25.51 -5.36 11.24
N LEU A 220 -24.23 -5.05 11.40
CA LEU A 220 -23.46 -5.24 12.62
C LEU A 220 -22.66 -3.99 12.90
N GLN A 221 -22.66 -3.55 14.14
CA GLN A 221 -21.73 -2.56 14.66
C GLN A 221 -20.84 -3.21 15.71
N LEU A 222 -19.54 -3.08 15.55
CA LEU A 222 -18.53 -3.45 16.53
C LEU A 222 -17.99 -2.18 17.18
N THR A 223 -17.77 -2.23 18.48
CA THR A 223 -17.00 -1.24 19.22
C THR A 223 -15.67 -1.87 19.59
N LEU A 224 -14.57 -1.14 19.35
CA LEU A 224 -13.22 -1.59 19.65
C LEU A 224 -12.58 -0.65 20.68
N GLU A 225 -11.80 -1.23 21.57
CA GLU A 225 -10.90 -0.53 22.48
C GLU A 225 -9.54 -1.23 22.45
N ASN A 226 -8.46 -0.47 22.31
CA ASN A 226 -7.08 -1.02 22.16
C ASN A 226 -6.99 -2.10 21.07
N GLN A 227 -7.74 -1.92 19.97
CA GLN A 227 -7.83 -2.83 18.81
C GLN A 227 -8.53 -4.18 19.09
N GLU A 228 -9.10 -4.36 20.27
CA GLU A 228 -9.91 -5.53 20.63
C GLU A 228 -11.41 -5.23 20.54
N ILE A 229 -12.20 -6.21 20.12
CA ILE A 229 -13.66 -6.08 20.05
C ILE A 229 -14.24 -6.18 21.47
N VAL A 230 -14.74 -5.05 21.99
CA VAL A 230 -15.34 -4.97 23.34
C VAL A 230 -16.88 -4.91 23.30
N GLY A 231 -17.46 -4.62 22.15
CA GLY A 231 -18.91 -4.50 22.01
C GLY A 231 -19.41 -4.94 20.65
N THR A 232 -20.60 -5.54 20.64
CA THR A 232 -21.26 -6.06 19.45
C THR A 232 -22.74 -5.70 19.45
N ARG A 233 -23.21 -5.01 18.41
CA ARG A 233 -24.60 -4.63 18.24
C ARG A 233 -25.15 -5.08 16.89
N PHE A 234 -26.05 -6.04 16.90
CA PHE A 234 -26.73 -6.52 15.70
C PHE A 234 -28.02 -5.73 15.44
N LEU A 235 -28.27 -5.41 14.16
CA LEU A 235 -29.52 -4.84 13.68
C LEU A 235 -30.19 -5.83 12.73
N LYS A 236 -31.52 -6.07 12.95
CA LYS A 236 -32.31 -7.06 12.20
C LYS A 236 -31.60 -8.43 12.18
N LYS A 237 -31.26 -8.90 13.38
CA LYS A 237 -30.63 -10.19 13.63
C LYS A 237 -31.59 -11.32 13.30
N VAL A 238 -31.11 -12.32 12.56
CA VAL A 238 -31.72 -13.64 12.54
C VAL A 238 -31.21 -14.37 13.79
N PRO A 239 -32.05 -15.19 14.47
CA PRO A 239 -31.60 -15.93 15.64
C PRO A 239 -30.32 -16.69 15.36
N GLY A 240 -29.22 -16.29 15.99
CA GLY A 240 -27.94 -16.98 15.95
C GLY A 240 -27.94 -18.20 16.85
N LYS A 241 -26.93 -19.04 16.69
CA LYS A 241 -26.72 -20.20 17.55
C LYS A 241 -25.38 -20.08 18.24
N ILE A 242 -25.36 -20.26 19.53
CA ILE A 242 -24.15 -20.43 20.31
C ILE A 242 -23.92 -21.93 20.49
N TYR A 243 -22.78 -22.38 19.96
CA TYR A 243 -22.39 -23.79 20.05
C TYR A 243 -21.39 -23.98 21.17
N PRO A 244 -21.57 -25.00 22.02
CA PRO A 244 -20.49 -25.46 22.88
C PRO A 244 -19.27 -25.84 22.05
N PRO A 245 -18.04 -25.48 22.45
CA PRO A 245 -16.84 -25.77 21.66
C PRO A 245 -16.67 -27.24 21.30
N SER A 246 -17.11 -28.16 22.17
CA SER A 246 -17.06 -29.60 21.96
C SER A 246 -18.04 -30.12 20.89
N ARG A 247 -19.04 -29.33 20.50
CA ARG A 247 -20.07 -29.73 19.52
C ARG A 247 -19.91 -29.08 18.16
N LEU A 248 -18.96 -28.18 17.99
CA LEU A 248 -18.67 -27.54 16.72
C LEU A 248 -17.27 -27.94 16.25
N PRO A 249 -17.13 -28.79 15.21
CA PRO A 249 -15.83 -29.14 14.64
C PRO A 249 -15.07 -27.91 14.14
N GLU A 250 -13.76 -27.95 14.16
CA GLU A 250 -12.94 -26.81 13.71
C GLU A 250 -13.20 -26.43 12.24
N SER A 251 -13.49 -27.42 11.38
CA SER A 251 -13.87 -27.19 9.97
C SER A 251 -15.08 -26.29 9.82
N ASP A 252 -16.00 -26.31 10.80
CA ASP A 252 -17.25 -25.55 10.75
C ASP A 252 -17.13 -24.16 11.42
N ARG A 253 -15.95 -23.87 12.00
CA ARG A 253 -15.62 -22.57 12.61
C ARG A 253 -15.04 -21.58 11.62
N ILE A 254 -15.33 -21.75 10.33
CA ILE A 254 -14.77 -20.93 9.26
C ILE A 254 -15.90 -20.51 8.32
N LEU A 255 -16.02 -19.19 8.11
CA LEU A 255 -16.97 -18.63 7.15
C LEU A 255 -16.51 -18.88 5.71
N SER A 256 -17.46 -18.98 4.80
CA SER A 256 -17.13 -19.07 3.37
C SER A 256 -16.28 -17.90 2.91
N LYS A 257 -15.26 -18.14 2.07
CA LYS A 257 -14.25 -17.18 1.61
C LYS A 257 -13.27 -16.71 2.69
N PHE A 258 -13.20 -17.38 3.83
CA PHE A 258 -12.13 -17.13 4.81
C PHE A 258 -10.77 -17.29 4.16
N ASN A 259 -9.91 -16.30 4.37
CA ASN A 259 -8.54 -16.32 3.86
C ASN A 259 -7.63 -15.53 4.81
N TRP A 260 -7.04 -16.24 5.78
CA TRP A 260 -6.03 -15.64 6.66
C TRP A 260 -4.71 -15.50 5.92
N ARG A 261 -4.20 -14.28 5.88
CA ARG A 261 -2.96 -13.89 5.19
C ARG A 261 -1.94 -13.30 6.16
N GLY A 262 -2.02 -13.65 7.43
CA GLY A 262 -1.15 -13.10 8.48
C GLY A 262 0.34 -13.28 8.22
N GLU A 263 0.73 -14.39 7.58
CA GLU A 263 2.12 -14.67 7.19
C GLU A 263 2.66 -13.68 6.13
N GLU A 264 1.77 -13.00 5.43
CA GLU A 264 2.16 -11.99 4.45
C GLU A 264 2.32 -10.59 5.06
N ARG A 265 1.93 -10.40 6.34
CA ARG A 265 1.96 -9.11 7.02
C ARG A 265 3.38 -8.55 7.03
N LEU A 266 3.50 -7.25 6.76
CA LEU A 266 4.76 -6.54 6.85
C LEU A 266 4.95 -6.08 8.29
N MET A 267 6.05 -6.47 8.92
CA MET A 267 6.36 -6.13 10.32
C MET A 267 7.28 -4.91 10.43
N ARG A 268 8.00 -4.60 9.36
CA ARG A 268 8.95 -3.49 9.29
C ARG A 268 9.05 -2.96 7.85
N LYS A 269 9.61 -1.76 7.69
CA LYS A 269 9.74 -1.09 6.39
C LYS A 269 10.58 -1.90 5.37
N GLU A 270 11.56 -2.66 5.85
CA GLU A 270 12.42 -3.51 5.01
C GLU A 270 11.62 -4.63 4.34
N ASP A 271 10.53 -5.10 4.94
CA ASP A 271 9.67 -6.15 4.39
C ASP A 271 8.93 -5.72 3.12
N LEU A 272 8.94 -4.40 2.81
CA LEU A 272 8.42 -3.89 1.55
C LEU A 272 9.08 -4.53 0.32
N PHE A 273 10.31 -5.00 0.45
CA PHE A 273 11.04 -5.70 -0.62
C PHE A 273 11.07 -7.23 -0.48
N SER A 274 10.53 -7.78 0.61
CA SER A 274 10.56 -9.23 0.86
C SER A 274 9.99 -10.05 -0.28
N GLY A 275 10.70 -11.13 -0.66
CA GLY A 275 10.28 -12.04 -1.73
C GLY A 275 10.41 -11.45 -3.15
N LYS A 276 11.06 -10.29 -3.30
CA LYS A 276 11.36 -9.70 -4.61
C LYS A 276 12.84 -9.89 -4.95
N PRO A 277 13.18 -10.35 -6.16
CA PRO A 277 14.58 -10.48 -6.57
C PRO A 277 15.26 -9.11 -6.59
N ALA A 278 16.56 -9.08 -6.35
CA ALA A 278 17.36 -7.87 -6.54
C ALA A 278 17.26 -7.41 -8.01
N PRO A 279 17.10 -6.12 -8.29
CA PRO A 279 17.03 -5.63 -9.65
C PRO A 279 18.39 -5.73 -10.33
N LEU A 280 18.38 -6.08 -11.60
CA LEU A 280 19.57 -5.97 -12.43
C LEU A 280 19.84 -4.48 -12.69
N LEU A 281 20.97 -3.99 -12.18
CA LEU A 281 21.38 -2.59 -12.31
C LEU A 281 22.49 -2.46 -13.36
N PRO A 282 22.44 -1.44 -14.23
CA PRO A 282 23.49 -1.19 -15.19
C PRO A 282 24.75 -0.68 -14.48
N THR A 283 25.91 -1.07 -14.99
CA THR A 283 27.21 -0.53 -14.55
C THR A 283 27.46 0.83 -15.21
N ILE A 284 27.91 1.79 -14.40
CA ILE A 284 28.31 3.11 -14.88
C ILE A 284 29.81 3.20 -14.70
N LYS A 285 30.54 3.57 -15.78
CA LYS A 285 32.01 3.65 -15.76
C LYS A 285 32.48 4.60 -14.66
N GLY A 286 33.32 4.10 -13.75
CA GLY A 286 33.89 4.89 -12.65
C GLY A 286 32.99 5.08 -11.44
N ILE A 287 31.77 4.53 -11.44
CA ILE A 287 30.84 4.59 -10.30
C ILE A 287 30.55 3.16 -9.81
N PRO A 288 30.72 2.85 -8.52
CA PRO A 288 30.39 1.55 -7.98
C PRO A 288 28.89 1.29 -8.06
N LEU A 289 28.49 0.01 -8.17
CA LEU A 289 27.09 -0.37 -8.08
C LEU A 289 26.51 0.06 -6.73
N PRO A 290 25.20 0.41 -6.68
CA PRO A 290 24.50 0.69 -5.42
C PRO A 290 24.71 -0.43 -4.40
N LYS A 291 24.97 -0.04 -3.15
CA LYS A 291 25.10 -0.96 -2.02
C LYS A 291 23.74 -1.54 -1.64
N ASP A 292 23.76 -2.60 -0.85
CA ASP A 292 22.61 -3.39 -0.43
C ASP A 292 21.45 -2.61 0.20
N GLU A 293 20.30 -3.29 0.27
CA GLU A 293 18.98 -2.77 0.68
C GLU A 293 18.94 -2.08 2.05
N GLY A 294 19.84 -2.42 2.99
CA GLY A 294 19.95 -1.75 4.29
C GLY A 294 20.22 -0.26 4.14
N ALA A 295 21.21 0.10 3.33
CA ALA A 295 21.54 1.51 3.05
C ALA A 295 20.43 2.27 2.32
N PHE A 296 19.48 1.56 1.68
CA PHE A 296 18.36 2.17 0.98
C PHE A 296 17.36 2.84 1.94
N PHE A 297 17.24 2.33 3.17
CA PHE A 297 16.39 2.87 4.23
C PHE A 297 17.14 3.79 5.20
N GLU A 298 18.47 3.84 5.13
CA GLU A 298 19.25 4.77 5.94
C GLU A 298 18.94 6.20 5.47
N GLU A 299 18.52 7.04 6.38
CA GLU A 299 18.51 8.48 6.21
C GLU A 299 19.99 8.91 6.29
N ARG A 300 20.59 9.33 5.18
CA ARG A 300 21.82 10.10 5.27
C ARG A 300 21.45 11.40 6.00
N ASP A 301 22.14 11.65 7.10
CA ASP A 301 22.00 12.89 7.83
C ASP A 301 22.14 14.06 6.87
N ALA A 302 21.34 15.09 7.09
CA ALA A 302 21.36 16.32 6.27
C ALA A 302 22.73 17.07 6.33
N ASN A 303 23.66 16.56 7.13
CA ASN A 303 25.02 17.06 7.32
C ASN A 303 26.09 16.28 6.54
N ASP A 304 25.73 15.25 5.76
CA ASP A 304 26.67 14.70 4.81
C ASP A 304 26.95 15.76 3.74
N ASP A 305 28.14 16.32 3.75
CA ASP A 305 28.64 17.32 2.82
C ASP A 305 28.28 16.95 1.38
N PRO A 306 27.84 17.92 0.55
CA PRO A 306 27.66 17.68 -0.86
C PRO A 306 28.97 17.09 -1.39
N LEU A 307 28.90 15.91 -2.01
CA LEU A 307 30.02 15.25 -2.66
C LEU A 307 30.82 16.35 -3.39
N GLU A 308 32.07 16.60 -2.98
CA GLU A 308 33.00 17.42 -3.74
C GLU A 308 33.02 16.83 -5.16
N ILE A 309 32.43 17.55 -6.08
CA ILE A 309 32.55 17.23 -7.50
C ILE A 309 34.01 17.45 -7.82
N PRO A 310 34.80 16.42 -8.17
CA PRO A 310 36.17 16.63 -8.54
C PRO A 310 36.22 17.68 -9.66
N GLU A 311 36.99 18.75 -9.52
CA GLU A 311 37.07 19.86 -10.48
C GLU A 311 37.46 19.39 -11.92
N ASN A 312 37.86 18.15 -12.09
CA ASN A 312 38.22 17.54 -13.36
C ASN A 312 37.09 16.85 -14.13
N SER A 313 35.85 16.91 -13.70
CA SER A 313 34.70 16.32 -14.43
C SER A 313 34.02 17.28 -15.40
N LYS A 314 34.78 18.15 -16.07
CA LYS A 314 34.31 18.88 -17.27
C LYS A 314 34.27 17.90 -18.45
N LEU A 315 33.28 16.99 -18.43
CA LEU A 315 32.95 16.21 -19.62
C LEU A 315 32.35 17.16 -20.66
N SER A 316 33.04 17.25 -21.80
CA SER A 316 32.60 18.02 -22.96
C SER A 316 31.28 17.39 -23.50
N PRO A 317 30.37 18.20 -24.08
CA PRO A 317 29.18 17.66 -24.75
C PRO A 317 29.46 16.68 -25.88
N LYS A 318 30.67 16.53 -26.30
CA LYS A 318 31.11 15.60 -27.37
C LYS A 318 31.34 14.15 -26.89
N ASP A 319 31.43 13.92 -25.57
CA ASP A 319 31.69 12.59 -25.02
C ASP A 319 30.43 11.73 -24.88
N PHE A 320 29.26 12.27 -25.24
CA PHE A 320 27.95 11.61 -25.13
C PHE A 320 27.43 11.01 -26.46
N ILE A 321 28.24 10.88 -27.50
CA ILE A 321 27.82 10.42 -28.84
C ILE A 321 28.19 8.94 -29.09
N ASN A 322 28.13 8.09 -28.12
CA ASN A 322 28.13 6.65 -28.37
C ASN A 322 26.99 5.98 -27.59
N ARG A 323 25.84 5.82 -28.24
CA ARG A 323 24.75 4.97 -27.79
C ARG A 323 25.01 3.52 -28.17
N PRO A 324 24.78 2.56 -27.27
CA PRO A 324 24.35 1.24 -27.68
C PRO A 324 22.88 1.32 -28.12
N GLU A 325 22.58 0.88 -29.33
CA GLU A 325 21.25 0.96 -29.97
C GLU A 325 20.21 -0.01 -29.42
N ASP A 326 20.41 -0.65 -28.27
CA ASP A 326 19.58 -1.75 -27.75
C ASP A 326 18.81 -1.44 -26.47
N GLN A 327 18.43 -0.20 -26.20
CA GLN A 327 17.45 0.08 -25.18
C GLN A 327 16.07 0.29 -25.80
N VAL A 328 15.29 -0.81 -25.87
CA VAL A 328 13.87 -0.74 -26.19
C VAL A 328 13.20 0.16 -25.15
N PRO A 329 12.60 1.29 -25.51
CA PRO A 329 11.86 2.10 -24.56
C PRO A 329 10.65 1.28 -24.07
N LEU A 330 10.50 1.18 -22.76
CA LEU A 330 9.27 0.68 -22.17
C LEU A 330 8.12 1.53 -22.76
N ARG A 331 7.28 0.92 -23.58
CA ARG A 331 6.07 1.57 -24.08
C ARG A 331 5.30 2.05 -22.86
N ALA A 332 5.03 3.34 -22.81
CA ALA A 332 4.11 3.91 -21.85
C ALA A 332 2.78 3.15 -22.00
N ILE A 333 2.43 2.35 -21.00
CA ILE A 333 1.09 1.79 -20.90
C ILE A 333 0.23 2.96 -20.46
N ASP A 334 -0.61 3.45 -21.36
CA ASP A 334 -1.60 4.48 -21.07
C ASP A 334 -2.74 3.82 -20.26
N PRO A 335 -2.86 4.09 -18.95
CA PRO A 335 -3.88 3.46 -18.12
C PRO A 335 -5.26 4.10 -18.26
N ASP A 336 -5.41 5.16 -19.04
CA ASP A 336 -6.69 5.86 -19.23
C ASP A 336 -7.46 5.34 -20.46
N ASN A 337 -6.90 4.38 -21.23
CA ASN A 337 -7.60 3.72 -22.34
C ASN A 337 -8.31 2.45 -21.86
N ASN A 338 -9.23 2.59 -20.92
CA ASN A 338 -10.32 1.66 -20.71
C ASN A 338 -11.49 2.06 -21.61
N GLU A 339 -11.32 1.98 -22.91
CA GLU A 339 -12.45 1.81 -23.81
C GLU A 339 -12.92 0.35 -23.71
N ASP A 340 -14.19 0.20 -23.37
CA ASP A 340 -14.98 -1.02 -23.43
C ASP A 340 -14.72 -1.82 -24.71
N ASP A 341 -13.86 -2.83 -24.66
CA ASP A 341 -13.86 -3.92 -25.61
C ASP A 341 -14.88 -5.00 -25.20
N GLY A 342 -16.12 -4.58 -25.18
CA GLY A 342 -17.27 -5.47 -25.31
C GLY A 342 -17.41 -5.92 -26.75
N GLY A 343 -16.89 -7.11 -27.08
CA GLY A 343 -17.29 -7.72 -28.33
C GLY A 343 -16.15 -8.24 -29.19
N ILE A 344 -15.80 -9.51 -29.02
CA ILE A 344 -15.60 -10.53 -30.09
C ILE A 344 -15.56 -11.91 -29.41
N LEU A 345 -16.72 -12.44 -29.11
CA LEU A 345 -16.98 -13.87 -29.09
C LEU A 345 -18.04 -14.12 -30.13
N ASN A 346 -17.63 -14.41 -31.35
CA ASN A 346 -18.38 -15.24 -32.32
C ASN A 346 -17.67 -15.22 -33.67
N ARG A 347 -16.89 -16.25 -33.94
CA ARG A 347 -16.79 -16.93 -35.24
C ARG A 347 -15.66 -17.96 -35.26
N VAL A 348 -15.97 -19.15 -34.82
CA VAL A 348 -15.41 -20.38 -35.44
C VAL A 348 -16.57 -21.39 -35.48
N GLN A 349 -17.26 -21.41 -36.58
CA GLN A 349 -17.92 -22.59 -37.10
C GLN A 349 -17.82 -22.54 -38.62
N ASN A 350 -17.43 -23.69 -39.17
CA ASN A 350 -17.50 -24.13 -40.57
C ASN A 350 -16.30 -23.74 -41.48
N ASN A 351 -15.34 -24.58 -41.65
CA ASN A 351 -15.25 -25.67 -42.62
C ASN A 351 -14.07 -26.57 -42.31
#